data_2c13affa8d258326e0dd474c4c52f539
#
_entry.id   2c13affa8d258326e0dd474c4c52f539
#
_cell.length_a   1.000
_cell.length_b   1.000
_cell.length_c   1.000
_cell.angle_alpha   90.00
_cell.angle_beta   90.00
_cell.angle_gamma   90.00
#
_symmetry.space_group_name_H-M   'P 1'
#
loop_
_entity.id
_entity.type
_entity.pdbx_description
1 polymer ?
#
loop_
_entity_poly.entity_id
_entity_poly.type
_entity_poly.pdbx_seq_one_letter_code
_entity_poly.pdbx_strand_id
1 'polypeptide(L)'
;MKRYIYLSLCCLWASLSMHAASYSGTLPVLHIQTENNAPIVSKDDYINATYYLDAMGQENIESIGSATAPLTMEIKGRGNYTWKGFDKKPYRLKLTDKQPLLGMTKSKHFALLAHADDSKGFMRNAIGFELARLIGMTWTPMAKPVEVVLNGDYIGLYFLTETIRVDKDRVNIVEQEDDETDPSKITGGWLVEIDNYNEDPHVTIKEGGEHTMWITYKTPEVLSSAQEDFLTNEMRRIDQLVYGDKNSDKLWEVLDIDALARFYIVQELTDNYESFHGSCYLYREMGDGEKWKFGPAWDFGSAFNRAKSQYLFEGDVWHNHWIPEICKFPVFQNYIKSIWDEFCANNYIQIFSFINQQKALIASAAAADAKRWPQYGNADLANRVTKVADRLHKNAEWLNKQWGSVELPDNPNNSDGNPDYQPDDELTAMYVWANGKMVEYNIAEVDSITFAKKAKGIVVKTKIPSTWKNTIYVWIWGDGVTENEHIAMKQGDWYVFAYDGTELNIIFKQNQGWTGNANQSEDLKTTRSGCYVLTQKGEEKAKFTAVNCD
;
A
#
# COMPACT_ATOMS: atom_id res chain seq x y z
N MET A 1 -83.64 30.45 -15.47
CA MET A 1 -82.25 30.90 -15.75
C MET A 1 -81.33 30.32 -14.73
N LYS A 2 -80.61 29.23 -15.09
CA LYS A 2 -79.58 28.60 -14.19
C LYS A 2 -78.23 29.08 -14.70
N ARG A 3 -77.50 29.82 -13.85
CA ARG A 3 -76.10 30.20 -14.08
C ARG A 3 -75.20 29.06 -13.66
N TYR A 4 -74.42 28.52 -14.55
CA TYR A 4 -73.31 27.60 -14.27
C TYR A 4 -72.06 28.41 -14.00
N ILE A 5 -71.49 28.21 -12.78
CA ILE A 5 -70.18 28.76 -12.38
C ILE A 5 -69.17 27.67 -12.73
N TYR A 6 -68.30 27.94 -13.71
CA TYR A 6 -67.12 27.10 -13.94
C TYR A 6 -66.02 27.50 -12.98
N LEU A 7 -65.69 26.59 -12.06
CA LEU A 7 -64.47 26.69 -11.22
C LEU A 7 -63.30 26.14 -12.07
N SER A 8 -62.39 27.00 -12.53
CA SER A 8 -61.15 26.61 -13.12
C SER A 8 -60.17 26.24 -11.98
N LEU A 9 -59.89 24.94 -11.81
CA LEU A 9 -58.85 24.46 -10.94
C LEU A 9 -57.51 24.61 -11.67
N CYS A 10 -56.78 25.70 -11.43
CA CYS A 10 -55.37 25.79 -11.80
C CYS A 10 -54.54 24.88 -10.87
N CYS A 11 -54.20 23.70 -11.37
CA CYS A 11 -53.16 22.88 -10.75
C CYS A 11 -51.81 23.57 -10.97
N LEU A 12 -51.31 24.31 -9.95
CA LEU A 12 -49.92 24.69 -9.88
C LEU A 12 -49.10 23.41 -9.65
N TRP A 13 -48.52 22.91 -10.71
CA TRP A 13 -47.41 21.98 -10.57
C TRP A 13 -46.20 22.79 -10.13
N ALA A 14 -45.95 22.84 -8.82
CA ALA A 14 -44.66 23.21 -8.29
C ALA A 14 -43.71 22.09 -8.68
N SER A 15 -43.00 22.23 -9.79
CA SER A 15 -41.83 21.43 -10.09
C SER A 15 -40.78 21.76 -9.01
N LEU A 16 -40.74 20.97 -7.93
CA LEU A 16 -39.55 20.88 -7.12
C LEU A 16 -38.45 20.36 -8.06
N SER A 17 -37.64 21.28 -8.55
CA SER A 17 -36.35 20.94 -9.12
C SER A 17 -35.52 20.42 -7.98
N MET A 18 -35.63 19.12 -7.67
CA MET A 18 -34.57 18.44 -6.93
C MET A 18 -33.34 18.61 -7.82
N HIS A 19 -32.43 19.51 -7.43
CA HIS A 19 -31.12 19.52 -8.01
C HIS A 19 -30.51 18.16 -7.70
N ALA A 20 -30.48 17.28 -8.69
CA ALA A 20 -29.77 16.03 -8.58
C ALA A 20 -28.33 16.37 -8.14
N ALA A 21 -27.87 15.72 -7.09
CA ALA A 21 -26.48 15.89 -6.66
C ALA A 21 -25.57 15.59 -7.86
N SER A 22 -24.65 16.47 -8.16
CA SER A 22 -23.71 16.33 -9.27
C SER A 22 -22.30 16.12 -8.75
N TYR A 23 -21.47 15.43 -9.52
CA TYR A 23 -20.05 15.30 -9.19
C TYR A 23 -19.35 16.66 -9.19
N SER A 24 -18.21 16.72 -8.50
CA SER A 24 -17.49 17.97 -8.23
C SER A 24 -16.81 18.57 -9.46
N GLY A 25 -16.47 17.73 -10.45
CA GLY A 25 -15.68 18.11 -11.62
C GLY A 25 -14.16 18.24 -11.34
N THR A 26 -13.69 17.82 -10.18
CA THR A 26 -12.27 17.92 -9.77
C THR A 26 -11.55 16.59 -9.70
N LEU A 27 -12.27 15.48 -9.71
CA LEU A 27 -11.74 14.12 -9.75
C LEU A 27 -12.18 13.39 -11.02
N PRO A 28 -11.48 12.34 -11.43
CA PRO A 28 -11.98 11.44 -12.45
C PRO A 28 -13.37 10.90 -12.09
N VAL A 29 -14.20 10.68 -13.11
CA VAL A 29 -15.56 10.16 -12.94
C VAL A 29 -15.67 8.80 -13.60
N LEU A 30 -16.04 7.79 -12.81
CA LEU A 30 -16.38 6.46 -13.32
C LEU A 30 -17.88 6.35 -13.54
N HIS A 31 -18.27 6.27 -14.80
CA HIS A 31 -19.63 6.05 -15.21
C HIS A 31 -19.91 4.56 -15.38
N ILE A 32 -20.96 4.08 -14.73
CA ILE A 32 -21.38 2.68 -14.74
C ILE A 32 -22.85 2.61 -15.15
N GLN A 33 -23.13 1.74 -16.09
CA GLN A 33 -24.50 1.49 -16.57
C GLN A 33 -24.78 -0.01 -16.48
N THR A 34 -25.63 -0.43 -15.56
CA THR A 34 -26.09 -1.83 -15.48
C THR A 34 -27.03 -2.17 -16.61
N GLU A 35 -27.07 -3.42 -17.01
CA GLU A 35 -27.99 -3.87 -18.06
C GLU A 35 -29.44 -3.63 -17.62
N ASN A 36 -30.21 -2.96 -18.49
CA ASN A 36 -31.61 -2.57 -18.23
C ASN A 36 -31.82 -1.73 -16.94
N ASN A 37 -30.84 -0.99 -16.49
CA ASN A 37 -30.85 -0.27 -15.21
C ASN A 37 -31.12 -1.18 -14.00
N ALA A 38 -30.74 -2.48 -14.06
CA ALA A 38 -30.96 -3.42 -12.99
C ALA A 38 -30.28 -2.96 -11.69
N PRO A 39 -30.95 -3.01 -10.54
CA PRO A 39 -30.35 -2.67 -9.27
C PRO A 39 -29.32 -3.74 -8.85
N ILE A 40 -28.22 -3.32 -8.24
CA ILE A 40 -27.22 -4.23 -7.69
C ILE A 40 -27.67 -4.61 -6.26
N VAL A 41 -28.22 -5.80 -6.09
CA VAL A 41 -28.87 -6.25 -4.84
C VAL A 41 -28.13 -7.40 -4.15
N SER A 42 -27.19 -8.04 -4.82
CA SER A 42 -26.42 -9.21 -4.32
C SER A 42 -24.92 -8.87 -4.18
N LYS A 43 -24.29 -9.43 -3.15
CA LYS A 43 -22.82 -9.48 -3.04
C LYS A 43 -22.22 -10.78 -3.60
N ASP A 44 -23.06 -11.74 -3.94
CA ASP A 44 -22.63 -13.06 -4.40
C ASP A 44 -22.73 -13.16 -5.94
N ASP A 45 -23.78 -12.59 -6.52
CA ASP A 45 -24.06 -12.66 -7.96
C ASP A 45 -23.61 -11.40 -8.69
N TYR A 46 -22.86 -11.58 -9.75
CA TYR A 46 -22.51 -10.52 -10.69
C TYR A 46 -23.68 -10.23 -11.65
N ILE A 47 -23.84 -8.96 -11.99
CA ILE A 47 -24.69 -8.53 -13.08
C ILE A 47 -23.88 -7.83 -14.17
N ASN A 48 -24.33 -7.91 -15.41
CA ASN A 48 -23.69 -7.24 -16.55
C ASN A 48 -23.83 -5.73 -16.44
N ALA A 49 -22.77 -5.04 -16.82
CA ALA A 49 -22.71 -3.59 -16.89
C ALA A 49 -21.76 -3.12 -18.00
N THR A 50 -21.89 -1.87 -18.35
CA THR A 50 -20.91 -1.15 -19.15
C THR A 50 -20.32 -0.01 -18.29
N TYR A 51 -19.13 0.46 -18.67
CA TYR A 51 -18.49 1.56 -17.98
C TYR A 51 -17.62 2.40 -18.92
N TYR A 52 -17.34 3.61 -18.51
CA TYR A 52 -16.23 4.41 -19.00
C TYR A 52 -15.69 5.29 -17.88
N LEU A 53 -14.40 5.59 -17.94
CA LEU A 53 -13.71 6.49 -17.03
C LEU A 53 -13.42 7.80 -17.76
N ASP A 54 -13.98 8.90 -17.28
CA ASP A 54 -13.61 10.25 -17.68
C ASP A 54 -12.53 10.77 -16.73
N ALA A 55 -11.36 11.07 -17.25
CA ALA A 55 -10.24 11.59 -16.47
C ALA A 55 -10.44 13.04 -16.00
N MET A 56 -11.47 13.76 -16.48
CA MET A 56 -11.76 15.15 -16.17
C MET A 56 -10.55 16.10 -16.36
N GLY A 57 -9.68 15.77 -17.31
CA GLY A 57 -8.46 16.54 -17.58
C GLY A 57 -7.35 16.40 -16.55
N GLN A 58 -7.43 15.41 -15.67
CA GLN A 58 -6.36 15.14 -14.69
C GLN A 58 -5.08 14.71 -15.40
N GLU A 59 -3.94 15.33 -15.05
CA GLU A 59 -2.63 14.91 -15.54
C GLU A 59 -2.31 13.47 -15.11
N ASN A 60 -1.68 12.71 -16.01
CA ASN A 60 -1.28 11.31 -15.80
C ASN A 60 -2.43 10.30 -15.59
N ILE A 61 -3.66 10.68 -15.86
CA ILE A 61 -4.80 9.77 -15.89
C ILE A 61 -5.41 9.81 -17.29
N GLU A 62 -5.50 8.64 -17.93
CA GLU A 62 -6.14 8.52 -19.26
C GLU A 62 -7.62 8.19 -19.10
N SER A 63 -8.46 8.82 -19.92
CA SER A 63 -9.86 8.42 -20.08
C SER A 63 -9.91 7.05 -20.76
N ILE A 64 -10.82 6.18 -20.31
CA ILE A 64 -10.95 4.80 -20.80
C ILE A 64 -12.39 4.58 -21.23
N GLY A 65 -12.60 4.28 -22.52
CA GLY A 65 -13.92 4.27 -23.12
C GLY A 65 -14.54 5.66 -23.23
N SER A 66 -15.82 5.74 -23.53
CA SER A 66 -16.60 6.99 -23.59
C SER A 66 -18.09 6.69 -23.49
N ALA A 67 -18.91 7.72 -23.32
CA ALA A 67 -20.39 7.57 -23.31
C ALA A 67 -20.93 6.93 -24.60
N THR A 68 -20.28 7.14 -25.77
CA THR A 68 -20.67 6.57 -27.05
C THR A 68 -19.97 5.24 -27.37
N ALA A 69 -18.93 4.88 -26.64
CA ALA A 69 -18.18 3.64 -26.79
C ALA A 69 -17.74 3.11 -25.40
N PRO A 70 -18.70 2.73 -24.53
CA PRO A 70 -18.40 2.18 -23.22
C PRO A 70 -17.80 0.79 -23.34
N LEU A 71 -17.01 0.40 -22.33
CA LEU A 71 -16.47 -0.93 -22.20
C LEU A 71 -17.39 -1.80 -21.34
N THR A 72 -17.23 -3.12 -21.44
CA THR A 72 -18.05 -4.09 -20.72
C THR A 72 -17.38 -4.57 -19.43
N MET A 73 -18.20 -4.86 -18.43
CA MET A 73 -17.80 -5.45 -17.16
C MET A 73 -18.95 -6.17 -16.48
N GLU A 74 -18.65 -6.87 -15.42
CA GLU A 74 -19.61 -7.38 -14.45
C GLU A 74 -19.42 -6.62 -13.12
N ILE A 75 -20.49 -6.41 -12.37
CA ILE A 75 -20.50 -5.70 -11.09
C ILE A 75 -21.36 -6.42 -10.06
N LYS A 76 -20.92 -6.44 -8.80
CA LYS A 76 -21.71 -6.92 -7.66
C LYS A 76 -21.44 -6.09 -6.42
N GLY A 77 -22.24 -6.27 -5.38
CA GLY A 77 -21.97 -5.75 -4.05
C GLY A 77 -20.71 -6.39 -3.43
N ARG A 78 -20.17 -5.78 -2.37
CA ARG A 78 -19.07 -6.34 -1.58
C ARG A 78 -19.15 -5.92 -0.11
N GLY A 79 -18.35 -6.59 0.72
CA GLY A 79 -18.27 -6.35 2.16
C GLY A 79 -19.44 -6.97 2.93
N ASN A 80 -19.31 -6.99 4.24
CA ASN A 80 -20.34 -7.51 5.14
C ASN A 80 -21.06 -6.38 5.86
N TYR A 81 -20.39 -5.75 6.84
CA TYR A 81 -20.95 -4.64 7.61
C TYR A 81 -21.34 -3.46 6.73
N THR A 82 -20.44 -3.02 5.84
CA THR A 82 -20.67 -1.88 4.95
C THR A 82 -21.77 -2.13 3.93
N TRP A 83 -21.94 -3.38 3.46
CA TRP A 83 -23.03 -3.75 2.56
C TRP A 83 -24.39 -3.75 3.25
N LYS A 84 -24.46 -4.30 4.46
CA LYS A 84 -25.73 -4.42 5.21
C LYS A 84 -26.17 -3.11 5.85
N GLY A 85 -25.23 -2.34 6.40
CA GLY A 85 -25.50 -1.20 7.29
C GLY A 85 -25.71 0.16 6.63
N PHE A 86 -25.36 0.34 5.35
CA PHE A 86 -25.35 1.66 4.71
C PHE A 86 -26.06 1.67 3.35
N ASP A 87 -26.69 2.79 3.00
CA ASP A 87 -27.31 2.99 1.68
C ASP A 87 -26.26 3.22 0.60
N LYS A 88 -25.15 3.90 0.92
CA LYS A 88 -23.99 4.06 0.05
C LYS A 88 -23.21 2.76 0.00
N LYS A 89 -23.44 1.95 -1.03
CA LYS A 89 -22.94 0.58 -1.15
C LYS A 89 -21.54 0.51 -1.74
N PRO A 90 -20.66 -0.35 -1.22
CA PRO A 90 -19.41 -0.70 -1.89
C PRO A 90 -19.63 -1.77 -2.97
N TYR A 91 -18.77 -1.76 -4.01
CA TYR A 91 -18.94 -2.67 -5.16
C TYR A 91 -17.64 -3.40 -5.50
N ARG A 92 -17.78 -4.56 -6.14
CA ARG A 92 -16.70 -5.29 -6.79
C ARG A 92 -16.89 -5.24 -8.30
N LEU A 93 -15.84 -4.86 -9.01
CA LEU A 93 -15.81 -4.75 -10.47
C LEU A 93 -14.98 -5.89 -11.05
N LYS A 94 -15.50 -6.49 -12.14
CA LYS A 94 -14.79 -7.47 -12.96
C LYS A 94 -14.89 -7.03 -14.42
N LEU A 95 -13.83 -6.39 -14.90
CA LEU A 95 -13.74 -5.90 -16.27
C LEU A 95 -13.62 -7.07 -17.25
N THR A 96 -14.17 -6.93 -18.45
CA THR A 96 -13.97 -7.92 -19.51
C THR A 96 -12.52 -8.01 -19.93
N ASP A 97 -11.85 -6.86 -20.05
CA ASP A 97 -10.43 -6.76 -20.42
C ASP A 97 -9.63 -6.03 -19.34
N LYS A 98 -8.35 -6.39 -19.17
CA LYS A 98 -7.45 -5.71 -18.22
C LYS A 98 -7.25 -4.24 -18.60
N GLN A 99 -7.58 -3.32 -17.71
CA GLN A 99 -7.43 -1.88 -17.90
C GLN A 99 -6.63 -1.23 -16.76
N PRO A 100 -5.87 -0.14 -17.03
CA PRO A 100 -5.11 0.59 -16.04
C PRO A 100 -5.95 1.71 -15.41
N LEU A 101 -7.10 1.38 -14.80
CA LEU A 101 -7.98 2.39 -14.24
C LEU A 101 -7.24 3.33 -13.29
N LEU A 102 -7.41 4.63 -13.48
CA LEU A 102 -6.74 5.70 -12.72
C LEU A 102 -5.20 5.59 -12.71
N GLY A 103 -4.61 5.00 -13.75
CA GLY A 103 -3.16 4.78 -13.84
C GLY A 103 -2.61 3.71 -12.87
N MET A 104 -3.49 2.90 -12.27
CA MET A 104 -3.08 1.71 -11.53
C MET A 104 -2.68 0.57 -12.47
N THR A 105 -2.07 -0.47 -11.95
CA THR A 105 -1.68 -1.65 -12.73
C THR A 105 -2.87 -2.26 -13.46
N LYS A 106 -2.65 -2.67 -14.72
CA LYS A 106 -3.69 -3.28 -15.55
C LYS A 106 -4.28 -4.52 -14.90
N SER A 107 -5.57 -4.49 -14.62
CA SER A 107 -6.30 -5.62 -14.05
C SER A 107 -7.73 -5.68 -14.56
N LYS A 108 -8.36 -6.84 -14.40
CA LYS A 108 -9.83 -6.99 -14.54
C LYS A 108 -10.55 -6.71 -13.22
N HIS A 109 -9.89 -6.80 -12.08
CA HIS A 109 -10.52 -6.83 -10.76
C HIS A 109 -10.17 -5.60 -9.93
N PHE A 110 -11.21 -4.86 -9.55
CA PHE A 110 -11.12 -3.70 -8.68
C PHE A 110 -12.25 -3.72 -7.64
N ALA A 111 -12.11 -2.93 -6.60
CA ALA A 111 -13.16 -2.65 -5.63
C ALA A 111 -13.44 -1.14 -5.56
N LEU A 112 -14.69 -0.76 -5.45
CA LEU A 112 -15.13 0.59 -5.09
C LEU A 112 -15.44 0.61 -3.61
N LEU A 113 -14.59 1.23 -2.81
CA LEU A 113 -14.78 1.41 -1.38
C LEU A 113 -15.61 2.66 -1.12
N ALA A 114 -16.78 2.49 -0.53
CA ALA A 114 -17.77 3.56 -0.36
C ALA A 114 -17.45 4.52 0.80
N HIS A 115 -16.73 4.02 1.84
CA HIS A 115 -16.41 4.78 3.05
C HIS A 115 -17.62 5.45 3.74
N ALA A 116 -18.80 4.87 3.65
CA ALA A 116 -20.01 5.40 4.27
C ALA A 116 -19.92 5.44 5.80
N ASP A 117 -19.21 4.49 6.39
CA ASP A 117 -18.91 4.36 7.83
C ASP A 117 -17.68 5.16 8.27
N ASP A 118 -16.94 5.76 7.32
CA ASP A 118 -15.69 6.43 7.62
C ASP A 118 -15.87 7.86 8.11
N SER A 119 -16.02 8.00 9.42
CA SER A 119 -15.98 9.30 10.10
C SER A 119 -14.58 9.95 10.08
N LYS A 120 -13.58 9.34 9.45
CA LYS A 120 -12.17 9.75 9.39
C LYS A 120 -11.79 10.34 8.02
N GLY A 121 -12.77 10.83 7.26
CA GLY A 121 -12.51 11.56 6.02
C GLY A 121 -12.17 10.70 4.82
N PHE A 122 -12.79 9.53 4.67
CA PHE A 122 -12.65 8.61 3.53
C PHE A 122 -11.28 7.92 3.36
N MET A 123 -10.30 8.17 4.21
CA MET A 123 -8.90 7.88 3.90
C MET A 123 -8.28 6.72 4.68
N ARG A 124 -8.99 6.07 5.61
CA ARG A 124 -8.40 5.00 6.45
C ARG A 124 -7.67 3.93 5.65
N ASN A 125 -8.31 3.38 4.62
CA ASN A 125 -7.69 2.37 3.75
C ASN A 125 -6.50 2.95 2.98
N ALA A 126 -6.65 4.13 2.37
CA ALA A 126 -5.56 4.76 1.62
C ALA A 126 -4.34 5.06 2.50
N ILE A 127 -4.55 5.51 3.73
CA ILE A 127 -3.48 5.75 4.72
C ILE A 127 -2.82 4.44 5.14
N GLY A 128 -3.61 3.39 5.41
CA GLY A 128 -3.08 2.08 5.77
C GLY A 128 -2.24 1.45 4.66
N PHE A 129 -2.66 1.55 3.41
CA PHE A 129 -1.89 1.08 2.25
C PHE A 129 -0.61 1.89 2.04
N GLU A 130 -0.66 3.21 2.20
CA GLU A 130 0.53 4.05 2.10
C GLU A 130 1.52 3.78 3.23
N LEU A 131 1.06 3.57 4.46
CA LEU A 131 1.91 3.12 5.56
C LEU A 131 2.56 1.78 5.27
N ALA A 132 1.83 0.81 4.73
CA ALA A 132 2.38 -0.48 4.34
C ALA A 132 3.49 -0.33 3.29
N ARG A 133 3.31 0.57 2.32
CA ARG A 133 4.33 0.92 1.32
C ARG A 133 5.56 1.59 1.97
N LEU A 134 5.36 2.57 2.85
CA LEU A 134 6.43 3.33 3.51
C LEU A 134 7.22 2.47 4.52
N ILE A 135 6.58 1.50 5.15
CA ILE A 135 7.22 0.51 6.05
C ILE A 135 7.94 -0.57 5.22
N GLY A 136 7.68 -0.65 3.91
CA GLY A 136 8.42 -1.52 2.99
C GLY A 136 7.84 -2.92 2.82
N MET A 137 6.51 -3.09 2.92
CA MET A 137 5.87 -4.35 2.53
C MET A 137 6.06 -4.60 1.04
N THR A 138 6.25 -5.86 0.65
CA THR A 138 6.58 -6.26 -0.73
C THR A 138 5.57 -5.76 -1.76
N TRP A 139 4.30 -5.86 -1.45
CA TRP A 139 3.21 -5.28 -2.23
C TRP A 139 2.09 -4.81 -1.30
N THR A 140 1.44 -3.74 -1.69
CA THR A 140 0.28 -3.18 -1.00
C THR A 140 -0.69 -2.63 -2.05
N PRO A 141 -2.01 -2.81 -1.88
CA PRO A 141 -2.99 -2.27 -2.82
C PRO A 141 -2.89 -0.76 -2.94
N MET A 142 -3.06 -0.25 -4.15
CA MET A 142 -3.34 1.16 -4.36
C MET A 142 -4.84 1.45 -4.21
N ALA A 143 -5.16 2.59 -3.60
CA ALA A 143 -6.51 3.13 -3.53
C ALA A 143 -6.51 4.58 -4.03
N LYS A 144 -7.29 4.87 -5.08
CA LYS A 144 -7.35 6.20 -5.69
C LYS A 144 -8.76 6.75 -5.67
N PRO A 145 -8.95 8.04 -5.32
CA PRO A 145 -10.26 8.66 -5.26
C PRO A 145 -10.87 8.81 -6.65
N VAL A 146 -12.16 8.56 -6.75
CA VAL A 146 -12.97 8.64 -7.96
C VAL A 146 -14.41 9.00 -7.62
N GLU A 147 -15.03 9.84 -8.38
CA GLU A 147 -16.48 10.06 -8.29
C GLU A 147 -17.22 9.05 -9.14
N VAL A 148 -18.37 8.57 -8.68
CA VAL A 148 -19.09 7.49 -9.36
C VAL A 148 -20.50 7.93 -9.76
N VAL A 149 -20.84 7.67 -11.01
CA VAL A 149 -22.20 7.80 -11.55
C VAL A 149 -22.68 6.40 -11.92
N LEU A 150 -23.76 5.95 -11.29
CA LEU A 150 -24.37 4.65 -11.53
C LEU A 150 -25.78 4.83 -12.12
N ASN A 151 -26.03 4.29 -13.31
CA ASN A 151 -27.31 4.40 -14.01
C ASN A 151 -27.79 5.86 -14.15
N GLY A 152 -26.85 6.79 -14.38
CA GLY A 152 -27.12 8.22 -14.49
C GLY A 152 -27.27 8.97 -13.16
N ASP A 153 -27.27 8.27 -12.00
CA ASP A 153 -27.32 8.88 -10.68
C ASP A 153 -25.91 9.04 -10.09
N TYR A 154 -25.57 10.23 -9.60
CA TYR A 154 -24.34 10.46 -8.86
C TYR A 154 -24.42 9.80 -7.47
N ILE A 155 -23.61 8.79 -7.26
CA ILE A 155 -23.61 8.01 -6.00
C ILE A 155 -22.45 8.36 -5.06
N GLY A 156 -21.64 9.37 -5.40
CA GLY A 156 -20.69 9.97 -4.46
C GLY A 156 -19.22 9.71 -4.76
N LEU A 157 -18.40 10.12 -3.78
CA LEU A 157 -16.96 9.87 -3.75
C LEU A 157 -16.66 8.44 -3.28
N TYR A 158 -15.88 7.73 -4.06
CA TYR A 158 -15.37 6.38 -3.77
C TYR A 158 -13.85 6.36 -3.85
N PHE A 159 -13.24 5.30 -3.29
CA PHE A 159 -11.86 4.96 -3.61
C PHE A 159 -11.86 3.68 -4.46
N LEU A 160 -11.41 3.80 -5.70
CA LEU A 160 -11.14 2.65 -6.56
C LEU A 160 -9.84 1.99 -6.09
N THR A 161 -9.93 0.71 -5.76
CA THR A 161 -8.87 0.00 -5.04
C THR A 161 -8.53 -1.29 -5.75
N GLU A 162 -7.25 -1.63 -5.82
CA GLU A 162 -6.79 -2.94 -6.25
C GLU A 162 -7.28 -4.00 -5.26
N THR A 163 -7.68 -5.17 -5.77
CA THR A 163 -8.08 -6.30 -4.91
C THR A 163 -6.90 -7.23 -4.67
N ILE A 164 -6.84 -7.84 -3.50
CA ILE A 164 -5.87 -8.90 -3.21
C ILE A 164 -6.19 -10.11 -4.07
N ARG A 165 -5.19 -10.59 -4.80
CA ARG A 165 -5.21 -11.79 -5.61
C ARG A 165 -3.82 -12.12 -6.11
N VAL A 166 -3.61 -13.35 -6.54
CA VAL A 166 -2.40 -13.73 -7.27
C VAL A 166 -2.42 -13.05 -8.65
N ASP A 167 -1.42 -12.27 -8.95
CA ASP A 167 -1.10 -11.67 -10.25
C ASP A 167 0.35 -11.16 -10.17
N LYS A 168 1.08 -11.16 -11.29
CA LYS A 168 2.48 -10.71 -11.38
C LYS A 168 2.74 -9.30 -10.83
N ASP A 169 1.73 -8.45 -10.83
CA ASP A 169 1.80 -7.06 -10.37
C ASP A 169 1.05 -6.84 -9.03
N ARG A 170 0.71 -7.92 -8.33
CA ARG A 170 0.04 -7.91 -7.01
C ARG A 170 0.72 -8.90 -6.08
N VAL A 171 0.05 -9.96 -5.64
CA VAL A 171 0.71 -11.07 -4.95
C VAL A 171 1.39 -11.90 -6.03
N ASN A 172 2.68 -11.63 -6.25
CA ASN A 172 3.45 -12.23 -7.33
C ASN A 172 4.03 -13.57 -6.90
N ILE A 173 3.22 -14.60 -7.02
CA ILE A 173 3.60 -16.00 -6.79
C ILE A 173 3.13 -16.86 -7.98
N VAL A 174 3.74 -18.02 -8.16
CA VAL A 174 3.25 -19.01 -9.13
C VAL A 174 1.98 -19.63 -8.56
N GLU A 175 0.86 -19.43 -9.26
CA GLU A 175 -0.45 -19.97 -8.88
C GLU A 175 -0.47 -21.49 -9.10
N GLN A 176 -0.99 -22.26 -8.15
CA GLN A 176 -1.25 -23.67 -8.37
C GLN A 176 -2.65 -23.88 -8.96
N GLU A 177 -2.84 -25.00 -9.65
CA GLU A 177 -4.14 -25.36 -10.22
C GLU A 177 -5.11 -25.78 -9.12
N ASP A 178 -6.39 -25.53 -9.35
CA ASP A 178 -7.46 -26.11 -8.54
C ASP A 178 -7.43 -27.65 -8.64
N ASP A 179 -7.81 -28.34 -7.56
CA ASP A 179 -7.85 -29.79 -7.48
C ASP A 179 -6.51 -30.52 -7.81
N GLU A 180 -5.35 -29.83 -7.69
CA GLU A 180 -4.04 -30.44 -7.94
C GLU A 180 -3.74 -31.55 -6.93
N THR A 181 -3.20 -32.66 -7.42
CA THR A 181 -2.90 -33.87 -6.62
C THR A 181 -1.42 -34.24 -6.60
N ASP A 182 -0.58 -33.60 -7.44
CA ASP A 182 0.86 -33.84 -7.48
C ASP A 182 1.54 -33.14 -6.29
N PRO A 183 2.15 -33.88 -5.35
CA PRO A 183 2.79 -33.27 -4.18
C PRO A 183 3.89 -32.28 -4.52
N SER A 184 4.53 -32.37 -5.68
CA SER A 184 5.57 -31.42 -6.10
C SER A 184 5.03 -30.07 -6.54
N LYS A 185 3.73 -29.97 -6.83
CA LYS A 185 3.06 -28.76 -7.32
C LYS A 185 2.18 -28.07 -6.28
N ILE A 186 2.10 -28.60 -5.07
CA ILE A 186 1.29 -28.06 -3.98
C ILE A 186 2.12 -27.46 -2.85
N THR A 187 3.46 -27.45 -2.98
CA THR A 187 4.39 -26.94 -1.95
C THR A 187 4.30 -25.42 -1.75
N GLY A 188 3.75 -24.69 -2.70
CA GLY A 188 3.55 -23.24 -2.67
C GLY A 188 2.47 -22.81 -3.65
N GLY A 189 2.44 -21.53 -4.02
CA GLY A 189 1.35 -20.97 -4.82
C GLY A 189 0.08 -20.73 -3.99
N TRP A 190 0.24 -20.57 -2.68
CA TRP A 190 -0.84 -20.36 -1.73
C TRP A 190 -1.08 -18.87 -1.44
N LEU A 191 -2.35 -18.48 -1.48
CA LEU A 191 -2.85 -17.25 -0.87
C LEU A 191 -3.97 -17.64 0.09
N VAL A 192 -3.79 -17.36 1.37
CA VAL A 192 -4.74 -17.71 2.43
C VAL A 192 -5.01 -16.51 3.33
N GLU A 193 -6.02 -16.62 4.19
CA GLU A 193 -6.44 -15.58 5.11
C GLU A 193 -6.78 -16.20 6.47
N ILE A 194 -6.24 -15.69 7.56
CA ILE A 194 -6.80 -15.94 8.89
C ILE A 194 -8.10 -15.13 8.95
N ASP A 195 -9.21 -15.82 8.92
CA ASP A 195 -10.55 -15.23 8.92
C ASP A 195 -11.47 -15.97 9.90
N ASN A 196 -11.55 -15.44 11.10
CA ASN A 196 -12.29 -16.06 12.18
C ASN A 196 -13.81 -15.75 12.15
N TYR A 197 -14.30 -15.14 11.08
CA TYR A 197 -15.75 -14.98 10.85
C TYR A 197 -16.41 -16.24 10.30
N ASN A 198 -15.62 -17.21 9.78
CA ASN A 198 -16.09 -18.52 9.33
C ASN A 198 -17.16 -18.44 8.22
N GLU A 199 -17.01 -17.50 7.30
CA GLU A 199 -17.98 -17.31 6.21
C GLU A 199 -17.58 -18.04 4.92
N ASP A 200 -16.29 -18.24 4.67
CA ASP A 200 -15.72 -18.86 3.45
C ASP A 200 -15.17 -20.28 3.73
N PRO A 201 -14.93 -21.12 2.71
CA PRO A 201 -14.25 -22.40 2.85
C PRO A 201 -12.87 -22.27 3.50
N HIS A 202 -12.56 -23.13 4.49
CA HIS A 202 -11.35 -23.01 5.31
C HIS A 202 -10.87 -24.36 5.84
N VAL A 203 -9.61 -24.40 6.24
CA VAL A 203 -9.09 -25.44 7.13
C VAL A 203 -9.07 -24.94 8.57
N THR A 204 -9.16 -25.86 9.53
CA THR A 204 -9.30 -25.56 10.95
C THR A 204 -8.05 -25.98 11.72
N ILE A 205 -7.48 -25.05 12.52
CA ILE A 205 -6.29 -25.27 13.32
C ILE A 205 -6.62 -25.07 14.80
N LYS A 206 -6.21 -26.05 15.64
CA LYS A 206 -6.36 -25.97 17.09
C LYS A 206 -5.31 -26.87 17.77
N GLU A 207 -4.03 -26.56 17.61
CA GLU A 207 -2.95 -27.40 18.11
C GLU A 207 -2.29 -26.86 19.38
N GLY A 208 -1.87 -25.60 19.40
CA GLY A 208 -1.14 -24.99 20.51
C GLY A 208 -1.91 -23.87 21.23
N GLY A 209 -2.93 -23.31 20.59
CA GLY A 209 -3.74 -22.21 21.12
C GLY A 209 -4.97 -22.65 21.91
N GLU A 210 -5.56 -21.71 22.65
CA GLU A 210 -6.81 -21.93 23.38
C GLU A 210 -8.03 -21.93 22.46
N HIS A 211 -7.95 -21.21 21.34
CA HIS A 211 -9.05 -20.99 20.40
C HIS A 211 -8.77 -21.60 19.03
N THR A 212 -9.84 -21.99 18.37
CA THR A 212 -9.80 -22.49 17.00
C THR A 212 -9.51 -21.35 16.03
N MET A 213 -8.53 -21.53 15.14
CA MET A 213 -8.27 -20.65 14.00
C MET A 213 -8.85 -21.25 12.73
N TRP A 214 -9.42 -20.40 11.89
CA TRP A 214 -9.85 -20.75 10.54
C TRP A 214 -8.94 -20.09 9.53
N ILE A 215 -8.37 -20.92 8.65
CA ILE A 215 -7.49 -20.48 7.56
C ILE A 215 -8.28 -20.64 6.25
N THR A 216 -8.86 -19.55 5.81
CA THR A 216 -9.61 -19.47 4.55
C THR A 216 -8.64 -19.46 3.37
N TYR A 217 -8.84 -20.33 2.39
CA TYR A 217 -8.03 -20.34 1.19
C TYR A 217 -8.66 -19.49 0.08
N LYS A 218 -7.83 -18.72 -0.62
CA LYS A 218 -8.23 -17.83 -1.72
C LYS A 218 -7.62 -18.26 -3.06
N THR A 219 -6.47 -18.93 -3.02
CA THR A 219 -5.80 -19.56 -4.16
C THR A 219 -5.03 -20.76 -3.63
N PRO A 220 -5.31 -21.96 -4.15
CA PRO A 220 -6.38 -22.29 -5.10
C PRO A 220 -7.79 -22.06 -4.54
N GLU A 221 -8.81 -21.92 -5.42
CA GLU A 221 -10.20 -21.70 -5.00
C GLU A 221 -10.92 -23.01 -4.61
N VAL A 222 -10.47 -24.14 -5.18
CA VAL A 222 -10.99 -25.47 -4.89
C VAL A 222 -9.81 -26.38 -4.53
N LEU A 223 -9.90 -27.05 -3.38
CA LEU A 223 -8.83 -27.94 -2.90
C LEU A 223 -9.12 -29.40 -3.21
N SER A 224 -8.11 -30.12 -3.72
CA SER A 224 -8.05 -31.58 -3.62
C SER A 224 -7.76 -31.99 -2.17
N SER A 225 -7.97 -33.29 -1.85
CA SER A 225 -7.59 -33.82 -0.53
C SER A 225 -6.09 -33.67 -0.25
N ALA A 226 -5.24 -33.77 -1.27
CA ALA A 226 -3.79 -33.56 -1.10
C ALA A 226 -3.43 -32.12 -0.75
N GLN A 227 -4.10 -31.15 -1.37
CA GLN A 227 -3.95 -29.73 -1.06
C GLN A 227 -4.48 -29.40 0.33
N GLU A 228 -5.64 -29.92 0.72
CA GLU A 228 -6.21 -29.72 2.06
C GLU A 228 -5.31 -30.30 3.15
N ASP A 229 -4.79 -31.51 2.95
CA ASP A 229 -3.84 -32.15 3.86
C ASP A 229 -2.55 -31.35 3.97
N PHE A 230 -1.99 -30.87 2.84
CA PHE A 230 -0.79 -30.06 2.84
C PHE A 230 -0.99 -28.75 3.63
N LEU A 231 -2.02 -27.98 3.28
CA LEU A 231 -2.32 -26.69 3.95
C LEU A 231 -2.54 -26.90 5.45
N THR A 232 -3.35 -27.91 5.82
CA THR A 232 -3.63 -28.24 7.23
C THR A 232 -2.35 -28.59 7.98
N ASN A 233 -1.48 -29.43 7.41
CA ASN A 233 -0.24 -29.85 8.06
C ASN A 233 0.78 -28.70 8.18
N GLU A 234 0.89 -27.85 7.17
CA GLU A 234 1.76 -26.66 7.23
C GLU A 234 1.28 -25.66 8.31
N MET A 235 -0.01 -25.37 8.36
CA MET A 235 -0.56 -24.47 9.37
C MET A 235 -0.43 -25.05 10.79
N ARG A 236 -0.62 -26.34 10.98
CA ARG A 236 -0.34 -27.03 12.25
C ARG A 236 1.13 -26.97 12.64
N ARG A 237 2.02 -27.17 11.67
CA ARG A 237 3.47 -27.04 11.90
C ARG A 237 3.83 -25.63 12.38
N ILE A 238 3.30 -24.61 11.75
CA ILE A 238 3.50 -23.21 12.19
C ILE A 238 2.96 -23.02 13.59
N ASP A 239 1.75 -23.45 13.87
CA ASP A 239 1.10 -23.35 15.19
C ASP A 239 1.96 -24.00 16.28
N GLN A 240 2.44 -25.22 16.09
CA GLN A 240 3.33 -25.91 17.03
C GLN A 240 4.64 -25.15 17.26
N LEU A 241 5.24 -24.55 16.22
CA LEU A 241 6.46 -23.77 16.34
C LEU A 241 6.21 -22.44 17.07
N VAL A 242 5.08 -21.79 16.81
CA VAL A 242 4.66 -20.57 17.48
C VAL A 242 4.51 -20.78 18.99
N TYR A 243 3.90 -21.88 19.41
CA TYR A 243 3.76 -22.21 20.84
C TYR A 243 4.99 -22.93 21.43
N GLY A 244 6.00 -23.19 20.63
CA GLY A 244 7.25 -23.85 21.02
C GLY A 244 8.25 -22.95 21.75
N ASP A 245 9.53 -23.36 21.72
CA ASP A 245 10.65 -22.63 22.34
C ASP A 245 10.90 -21.28 21.65
N LYS A 246 10.77 -20.22 22.41
CA LYS A 246 10.89 -18.82 21.94
C LYS A 246 12.33 -18.41 21.58
N ASN A 247 13.33 -19.22 21.93
CA ASN A 247 14.73 -19.01 21.56
C ASN A 247 15.14 -19.85 20.34
N SER A 248 14.22 -20.62 19.77
CA SER A 248 14.46 -21.45 18.58
C SER A 248 14.26 -20.65 17.30
N ASP A 249 15.15 -20.82 16.33
CA ASP A 249 15.02 -20.23 14.99
C ASP A 249 14.12 -21.01 14.04
N LYS A 250 13.60 -22.17 14.46
CA LYS A 250 12.81 -23.07 13.61
C LYS A 250 11.53 -22.43 13.02
N LEU A 251 10.91 -21.52 13.78
CA LEU A 251 9.74 -20.78 13.27
C LEU A 251 10.13 -19.95 12.04
N TRP A 252 11.33 -19.38 12.04
CA TRP A 252 11.83 -18.50 10.99
C TRP A 252 12.39 -19.25 9.78
N GLU A 253 12.42 -20.57 9.84
CA GLU A 253 12.64 -21.42 8.67
C GLU A 253 11.35 -21.56 7.82
N VAL A 254 10.17 -21.34 8.42
CA VAL A 254 8.86 -21.48 7.77
C VAL A 254 8.07 -20.18 7.64
N LEU A 255 8.28 -19.22 8.54
CA LEU A 255 7.72 -17.86 8.45
C LEU A 255 8.81 -16.84 8.08
N ASP A 256 8.45 -15.93 7.20
CA ASP A 256 9.30 -14.78 6.88
C ASP A 256 9.16 -13.71 7.99
N ILE A 257 10.21 -13.58 8.78
CA ILE A 257 10.23 -12.68 9.95
C ILE A 257 10.13 -11.20 9.55
N ASP A 258 10.73 -10.80 8.41
CA ASP A 258 10.70 -9.42 7.93
C ASP A 258 9.30 -9.04 7.46
N ALA A 259 8.68 -9.89 6.63
CA ALA A 259 7.32 -9.67 6.15
C ALA A 259 6.31 -9.59 7.31
N LEU A 260 6.45 -10.47 8.32
CA LEU A 260 5.60 -10.44 9.50
C LEU A 260 5.83 -9.20 10.37
N ALA A 261 7.07 -8.78 10.57
CA ALA A 261 7.37 -7.60 11.38
C ALA A 261 6.82 -6.31 10.72
N ARG A 262 6.97 -6.17 9.39
CA ARG A 262 6.39 -5.04 8.65
C ARG A 262 4.86 -5.03 8.72
N PHE A 263 4.24 -6.18 8.49
CA PHE A 263 2.78 -6.32 8.64
C PHE A 263 2.32 -5.93 10.04
N TYR A 264 2.96 -6.45 11.08
CA TYR A 264 2.64 -6.17 12.48
C TYR A 264 2.76 -4.68 12.83
N ILE A 265 3.86 -4.03 12.41
CA ILE A 265 4.06 -2.58 12.63
C ILE A 265 2.95 -1.76 11.99
N VAL A 266 2.54 -2.07 10.75
CA VAL A 266 1.44 -1.37 10.06
C VAL A 266 0.16 -1.45 10.87
N GLN A 267 -0.19 -2.65 11.34
CA GLN A 267 -1.43 -2.87 12.08
C GLN A 267 -1.41 -2.17 13.45
N GLU A 268 -0.30 -2.27 14.17
CA GLU A 268 -0.14 -1.58 15.45
C GLU A 268 -0.16 -0.06 15.30
N LEU A 269 0.51 0.49 14.28
CA LEU A 269 0.55 1.94 14.06
C LEU A 269 -0.83 2.51 13.70
N THR A 270 -1.60 1.79 12.92
CA THR A 270 -2.95 2.18 12.55
C THR A 270 -3.99 1.89 13.65
N ASP A 271 -3.62 1.15 14.70
CA ASP A 271 -4.51 0.60 15.72
C ASP A 271 -5.72 -0.11 15.06
N ASN A 272 -5.42 -0.97 14.07
CA ASN A 272 -6.42 -1.67 13.27
C ASN A 272 -6.92 -2.92 13.99
N TYR A 273 -7.96 -2.76 14.74
CA TYR A 273 -8.50 -3.75 15.69
C TYR A 273 -8.82 -5.13 15.08
N GLU A 274 -9.25 -5.19 13.81
CA GLU A 274 -9.64 -6.46 13.18
C GLU A 274 -8.48 -7.23 12.53
N SER A 275 -7.30 -6.64 12.45
CA SER A 275 -6.22 -7.03 11.56
C SER A 275 -5.63 -8.42 11.74
N PHE A 276 -5.81 -9.06 12.90
CA PHE A 276 -5.18 -10.35 13.19
C PHE A 276 -6.17 -11.52 13.17
N HIS A 277 -7.47 -11.26 13.21
CA HIS A 277 -8.51 -12.27 13.21
C HIS A 277 -9.49 -12.18 12.02
N GLY A 278 -9.30 -11.21 11.14
CA GLY A 278 -9.99 -11.03 9.87
C GLY A 278 -9.13 -10.24 8.90
N SER A 279 -9.24 -10.49 7.62
CA SER A 279 -8.43 -9.86 6.57
C SER A 279 -6.90 -9.99 6.79
N CYS A 280 -6.48 -11.01 7.52
CA CYS A 280 -5.07 -11.28 7.82
C CYS A 280 -4.51 -12.26 6.81
N TYR A 281 -3.98 -11.74 5.70
CA TYR A 281 -3.51 -12.54 4.58
C TYR A 281 -2.11 -13.10 4.80
N LEU A 282 -1.90 -14.32 4.27
CA LEU A 282 -0.59 -14.96 4.14
C LEU A 282 -0.46 -15.55 2.74
N TYR A 283 0.75 -15.55 2.22
CA TYR A 283 1.05 -16.20 0.94
C TYR A 283 2.38 -16.93 0.98
N ARG A 284 2.53 -17.93 0.11
CA ARG A 284 3.76 -18.69 -0.05
C ARG A 284 4.02 -18.97 -1.52
N GLU A 285 5.24 -18.67 -1.99
CA GLU A 285 5.71 -19.01 -3.33
C GLU A 285 5.89 -20.52 -3.49
N MET A 286 5.86 -21.01 -4.73
CA MET A 286 6.16 -22.38 -5.08
C MET A 286 7.66 -22.67 -4.87
N GLY A 287 7.98 -23.77 -4.25
CA GLY A 287 9.37 -24.24 -4.12
C GLY A 287 9.74 -24.73 -2.73
N ASP A 288 10.82 -25.51 -2.70
CA ASP A 288 11.41 -26.01 -1.47
C ASP A 288 12.12 -24.88 -0.71
N GLY A 289 11.88 -24.79 0.59
CA GLY A 289 12.48 -23.76 1.45
C GLY A 289 11.81 -22.37 1.38
N GLU A 290 10.78 -22.19 0.53
CA GLU A 290 9.98 -20.97 0.52
C GLU A 290 9.21 -20.81 1.83
N LYS A 291 9.10 -19.56 2.28
CA LYS A 291 8.48 -19.22 3.57
C LYS A 291 7.10 -18.61 3.37
N TRP A 292 6.24 -18.81 4.36
CA TRP A 292 5.01 -18.07 4.47
C TRP A 292 5.28 -16.61 4.82
N LYS A 293 4.65 -15.68 4.12
CA LYS A 293 4.79 -14.25 4.28
C LYS A 293 3.45 -13.66 4.69
N PHE A 294 3.43 -12.88 5.77
CA PHE A 294 2.26 -12.10 6.15
C PHE A 294 2.07 -10.91 5.20
N GLY A 295 0.84 -10.68 4.82
CA GLY A 295 0.43 -9.67 3.87
C GLY A 295 -0.27 -10.25 2.64
N PRO A 296 -0.77 -9.36 1.76
CA PRO A 296 -0.79 -7.90 1.86
C PRO A 296 -1.68 -7.38 2.99
N ALA A 297 -1.41 -6.18 3.50
CA ALA A 297 -2.32 -5.54 4.44
C ALA A 297 -3.63 -5.12 3.73
N TRP A 298 -4.75 -5.33 4.40
CA TRP A 298 -6.08 -5.04 3.88
C TRP A 298 -7.03 -4.65 5.01
N ASP A 299 -8.12 -3.99 4.66
CA ASP A 299 -9.23 -3.60 5.50
C ASP A 299 -8.85 -2.80 6.77
N PHE A 300 -8.61 -1.52 6.56
CA PHE A 300 -8.39 -0.56 7.63
C PHE A 300 -9.70 0.08 8.12
N GLY A 301 -10.82 -0.60 7.94
CA GLY A 301 -12.15 -0.14 8.35
C GLY A 301 -12.24 0.17 9.84
N SER A 302 -11.54 -0.55 10.70
CA SER A 302 -11.49 -0.33 12.15
C SER A 302 -10.30 0.52 12.63
N ALA A 303 -9.40 0.95 11.72
CA ALA A 303 -8.21 1.73 12.06
C ALA A 303 -8.52 3.14 12.60
N PHE A 304 -7.61 3.69 13.40
CA PHE A 304 -7.65 5.06 13.94
C PHE A 304 -8.87 5.38 14.82
N ASN A 305 -9.55 4.38 15.36
CA ASN A 305 -10.75 4.61 16.18
C ASN A 305 -10.42 5.14 17.57
N ARG A 306 -9.28 4.74 18.14
CA ARG A 306 -8.84 5.14 19.49
C ARG A 306 -7.38 5.57 19.50
N ALA A 307 -6.95 6.28 20.55
CA ALA A 307 -5.53 6.50 20.82
C ALA A 307 -4.97 5.21 21.44
N LYS A 308 -3.78 4.82 20.96
CA LYS A 308 -3.11 3.62 21.43
C LYS A 308 -2.66 3.75 22.89
N SER A 309 -2.95 2.74 23.70
CA SER A 309 -2.53 2.65 25.10
C SER A 309 -2.03 1.25 25.47
N GLN A 310 -2.16 0.28 24.56
CA GLN A 310 -1.77 -1.12 24.69
C GLN A 310 -1.53 -1.70 23.31
N TYR A 311 -0.90 -2.86 23.20
CA TYR A 311 -0.82 -3.60 21.92
C TYR A 311 -2.20 -4.10 21.50
N LEU A 312 -2.39 -4.29 20.20
CA LEU A 312 -3.68 -4.75 19.65
C LEU A 312 -4.11 -6.08 20.24
N PHE A 313 -3.16 -7.03 20.36
CA PHE A 313 -3.46 -8.35 20.90
C PHE A 313 -3.84 -8.37 22.39
N GLU A 314 -3.46 -7.36 23.17
CA GLU A 314 -3.83 -7.24 24.58
C GLU A 314 -5.29 -6.84 24.76
N GLY A 315 -5.87 -6.16 23.78
CA GLY A 315 -7.28 -5.75 23.76
C GLY A 315 -8.16 -6.62 22.86
N ASP A 316 -7.59 -7.58 22.17
CA ASP A 316 -8.33 -8.49 21.30
C ASP A 316 -9.08 -9.54 22.13
N VAL A 317 -10.39 -9.60 21.92
CA VAL A 317 -11.27 -10.58 22.59
C VAL A 317 -11.32 -11.92 21.85
N TRP A 318 -10.82 -11.99 20.61
CA TRP A 318 -10.89 -13.19 19.79
C TRP A 318 -9.80 -14.19 20.12
N HIS A 319 -8.57 -13.73 20.42
CA HIS A 319 -7.40 -14.52 20.85
C HIS A 319 -7.08 -15.74 19.96
N ASN A 320 -7.64 -15.81 18.76
CA ASN A 320 -7.48 -16.93 17.84
C ASN A 320 -6.57 -16.57 16.66
N HIS A 321 -5.39 -16.10 16.99
CA HIS A 321 -4.28 -15.79 16.09
C HIS A 321 -2.94 -15.95 16.81
N TRP A 322 -1.85 -16.00 16.06
CA TRP A 322 -0.51 -16.30 16.59
C TRP A 322 0.23 -15.12 17.21
N ILE A 323 -0.22 -13.90 16.99
CA ILE A 323 0.53 -12.67 17.33
C ILE A 323 0.97 -12.59 18.79
N PRO A 324 0.14 -12.88 19.82
CA PRO A 324 0.57 -12.80 21.20
C PRO A 324 1.78 -13.70 21.50
N GLU A 325 1.83 -14.89 20.91
CA GLU A 325 2.91 -15.82 21.09
C GLU A 325 4.16 -15.46 20.28
N ILE A 326 3.97 -14.95 19.04
CA ILE A 326 5.04 -14.49 18.16
C ILE A 326 5.78 -13.31 18.79
N CYS A 327 5.06 -12.38 19.42
CA CYS A 327 5.67 -11.24 20.11
C CYS A 327 6.57 -11.62 21.30
N LYS A 328 6.53 -12.87 21.78
CA LYS A 328 7.44 -13.37 22.82
C LYS A 328 8.82 -13.80 22.30
N PHE A 329 9.02 -13.89 20.98
CA PHE A 329 10.33 -14.24 20.39
C PHE A 329 11.28 -13.04 20.42
N PRO A 330 12.45 -13.12 21.10
CA PRO A 330 13.38 -11.99 21.21
C PRO A 330 13.90 -11.50 19.84
N VAL A 331 14.13 -12.43 18.90
CA VAL A 331 14.58 -12.09 17.55
C VAL A 331 13.52 -11.26 16.81
N PHE A 332 12.23 -11.58 16.96
CA PHE A 332 11.15 -10.83 16.34
C PHE A 332 11.04 -9.41 16.91
N GLN A 333 11.18 -9.25 18.23
CA GLN A 333 11.23 -7.93 18.87
C GLN A 333 12.38 -7.06 18.35
N ASN A 334 13.54 -7.66 18.06
CA ASN A 334 14.68 -6.93 17.49
C ASN A 334 14.40 -6.50 16.04
N TYR A 335 13.73 -7.34 15.24
CA TYR A 335 13.29 -6.95 13.89
C TYR A 335 12.32 -5.78 13.93
N ILE A 336 11.31 -5.82 14.81
CA ILE A 336 10.36 -4.72 14.99
C ILE A 336 11.10 -3.41 15.28
N LYS A 337 12.03 -3.40 16.25
CA LYS A 337 12.80 -2.21 16.61
C LYS A 337 13.60 -1.65 15.43
N SER A 338 14.29 -2.51 14.72
CA SER A 338 15.11 -2.09 13.57
C SER A 338 14.27 -1.46 12.45
N ILE A 339 13.14 -2.09 12.09
CA ILE A 339 12.24 -1.58 11.04
C ILE A 339 11.54 -0.29 11.51
N TRP A 340 11.16 -0.23 12.78
CA TRP A 340 10.54 0.96 13.37
C TRP A 340 11.48 2.18 13.33
N ASP A 341 12.72 2.01 13.79
CA ASP A 341 13.72 3.09 13.78
C ASP A 341 14.03 3.56 12.34
N GLU A 342 14.14 2.63 11.39
CA GLU A 342 14.32 2.95 9.97
C GLU A 342 13.12 3.75 9.42
N PHE A 343 11.90 3.33 9.73
CA PHE A 343 10.69 4.03 9.32
C PHE A 343 10.61 5.43 9.92
N CYS A 344 10.87 5.56 11.23
CA CYS A 344 10.84 6.85 11.92
C CYS A 344 11.88 7.83 11.36
N ALA A 345 13.09 7.34 11.08
CA ALA A 345 14.18 8.18 10.57
C ALA A 345 13.97 8.65 9.12
N ASN A 346 13.32 7.83 8.27
CA ASN A 346 13.33 8.07 6.83
C ASN A 346 11.96 8.36 6.21
N ASN A 347 10.88 7.79 6.76
CA ASN A 347 9.59 7.73 6.09
C ASN A 347 8.43 8.31 6.89
N TYR A 348 8.60 8.52 8.20
CA TYR A 348 7.52 8.92 9.08
C TYR A 348 6.79 10.20 8.63
N ILE A 349 7.53 11.24 8.24
CA ILE A 349 6.93 12.52 7.79
C ILE A 349 6.19 12.37 6.47
N GLN A 350 6.56 11.41 5.62
CA GLN A 350 5.95 11.24 4.30
C GLN A 350 4.46 10.89 4.39
N ILE A 351 4.03 10.18 5.45
CA ILE A 351 2.62 9.83 5.60
C ILE A 351 1.74 11.06 5.86
N PHE A 352 2.24 12.06 6.59
CA PHE A 352 1.48 13.29 6.82
C PHE A 352 1.39 14.14 5.55
N SER A 353 2.45 14.16 4.74
CA SER A 353 2.44 14.77 3.41
C SER A 353 1.39 14.10 2.51
N PHE A 354 1.34 12.77 2.50
CA PHE A 354 0.32 12.01 1.78
C PHE A 354 -1.10 12.37 2.26
N ILE A 355 -1.34 12.38 3.58
CA ILE A 355 -2.64 12.72 4.16
C ILE A 355 -3.10 14.12 3.71
N ASN A 356 -2.20 15.11 3.73
CA ASN A 356 -2.51 16.47 3.31
C ASN A 356 -2.80 16.58 1.82
N GLN A 357 -2.02 15.89 0.98
CA GLN A 357 -2.26 15.81 -0.47
C GLN A 357 -3.63 15.18 -0.77
N GLN A 358 -3.96 14.06 -0.12
CA GLN A 358 -5.25 13.42 -0.30
C GLN A 358 -6.41 14.31 0.18
N LYS A 359 -6.26 14.99 1.32
CA LYS A 359 -7.25 15.96 1.82
C LYS A 359 -7.54 17.05 0.79
N ALA A 360 -6.50 17.66 0.23
CA ALA A 360 -6.65 18.68 -0.79
C ALA A 360 -7.32 18.13 -2.07
N LEU A 361 -6.88 16.96 -2.51
CA LEU A 361 -7.39 16.31 -3.74
C LEU A 361 -8.88 16.01 -3.66
N ILE A 362 -9.38 15.49 -2.53
CA ILE A 362 -10.77 15.06 -2.40
C ILE A 362 -11.73 16.15 -1.87
N ALA A 363 -11.26 17.34 -1.52
CA ALA A 363 -12.05 18.35 -0.82
C ALA A 363 -13.39 18.67 -1.49
N SER A 364 -13.37 18.97 -2.79
CA SER A 364 -14.59 19.30 -3.57
C SER A 364 -15.53 18.10 -3.71
N ALA A 365 -14.96 16.91 -3.96
CA ALA A 365 -15.73 15.67 -4.10
C ALA A 365 -16.35 15.23 -2.76
N ALA A 366 -15.66 15.42 -1.64
CA ALA A 366 -16.20 15.17 -0.30
C ALA A 366 -17.38 16.09 0.02
N ALA A 367 -17.32 17.37 -0.43
CA ALA A 367 -18.44 18.30 -0.28
C ALA A 367 -19.65 17.90 -1.16
N ALA A 368 -19.41 17.37 -2.34
CA ALA A 368 -20.46 16.83 -3.21
C ALA A 368 -21.08 15.55 -2.63
N ASP A 369 -20.24 14.65 -2.10
CA ASP A 369 -20.66 13.42 -1.40
C ASP A 369 -21.52 13.72 -0.18
N ALA A 370 -21.15 14.73 0.63
CA ALA A 370 -21.92 15.15 1.81
C ALA A 370 -23.31 15.69 1.44
N LYS A 371 -23.47 16.31 0.26
CA LYS A 371 -24.79 16.72 -0.26
C LYS A 371 -25.61 15.50 -0.70
N ARG A 372 -24.97 14.49 -1.28
CA ARG A 372 -25.62 13.26 -1.72
C ARG A 372 -26.03 12.35 -0.56
N TRP A 373 -25.20 12.32 0.50
CA TRP A 373 -25.33 11.45 1.66
C TRP A 373 -25.28 12.23 2.99
N PRO A 374 -26.22 13.15 3.25
CA PRO A 374 -26.17 14.03 4.43
C PRO A 374 -26.26 13.25 5.75
N GLN A 375 -26.83 12.04 5.74
CA GLN A 375 -26.97 11.19 6.94
C GLN A 375 -25.64 10.64 7.46
N TYR A 376 -24.57 10.63 6.65
CA TYR A 376 -23.27 10.07 7.06
C TYR A 376 -22.30 11.13 7.61
N GLY A 377 -22.70 12.41 7.61
CA GLY A 377 -22.01 13.48 8.32
C GLY A 377 -20.58 13.78 7.81
N ASN A 378 -20.32 13.59 6.52
CA ASN A 378 -18.99 13.81 5.93
C ASN A 378 -18.68 15.28 5.55
N ALA A 379 -19.47 16.24 6.06
CA ALA A 379 -19.36 17.66 5.67
C ALA A 379 -18.10 18.37 6.19
N ASP A 380 -17.51 17.89 7.30
CA ASP A 380 -16.32 18.50 7.91
C ASP A 380 -15.06 17.66 7.64
N LEU A 381 -14.62 17.66 6.41
CA LEU A 381 -13.45 16.89 5.98
C LEU A 381 -12.17 17.33 6.73
N ALA A 382 -11.95 18.63 6.87
CA ALA A 382 -10.73 19.16 7.46
C ALA A 382 -10.52 18.65 8.90
N ASN A 383 -11.52 18.83 9.77
CA ASN A 383 -11.46 18.36 11.16
C ASN A 383 -11.33 16.83 11.26
N ARG A 384 -11.99 16.08 10.38
CA ARG A 384 -11.90 14.61 10.37
C ARG A 384 -10.52 14.13 10.02
N VAL A 385 -9.91 14.73 9.00
CA VAL A 385 -8.54 14.39 8.58
C VAL A 385 -7.51 14.79 9.62
N THR A 386 -7.65 15.98 10.25
CA THR A 386 -6.80 16.36 11.37
C THR A 386 -6.85 15.34 12.50
N LYS A 387 -8.05 14.87 12.87
CA LYS A 387 -8.20 13.83 13.90
C LYS A 387 -7.51 12.52 13.55
N VAL A 388 -7.49 12.11 12.27
CA VAL A 388 -6.75 10.93 11.83
C VAL A 388 -5.24 11.15 11.98
N ALA A 389 -4.72 12.27 11.51
CA ALA A 389 -3.31 12.62 11.62
C ALA A 389 -2.84 12.67 13.08
N ASP A 390 -3.61 13.32 13.96
CA ASP A 390 -3.33 13.36 15.40
C ASP A 390 -3.36 11.97 16.03
N ARG A 391 -4.30 11.12 15.60
CA ARG A 391 -4.40 9.75 16.10
C ARG A 391 -3.20 8.93 15.68
N LEU A 392 -2.81 9.04 14.41
CA LEU A 392 -1.62 8.39 13.89
C LEU A 392 -0.36 8.80 14.67
N HIS A 393 -0.19 10.10 14.90
CA HIS A 393 0.95 10.61 15.66
C HIS A 393 0.97 10.07 17.11
N LYS A 394 -0.16 10.12 17.82
CA LYS A 394 -0.28 9.59 19.20
C LYS A 394 -0.01 8.09 19.25
N ASN A 395 -0.45 7.33 18.25
CA ASN A 395 -0.12 5.91 18.15
C ASN A 395 1.40 5.73 17.96
N ALA A 396 2.02 6.53 17.07
CA ALA A 396 3.45 6.50 16.86
C ALA A 396 4.24 6.89 18.12
N GLU A 397 3.82 7.91 18.85
CA GLU A 397 4.45 8.29 20.13
C GLU A 397 4.42 7.15 21.16
N TRP A 398 3.27 6.44 21.24
CA TRP A 398 3.15 5.31 22.14
C TRP A 398 4.08 4.17 21.73
N LEU A 399 4.09 3.80 20.44
CA LEU A 399 4.94 2.74 19.89
C LEU A 399 6.43 3.10 20.01
N ASN A 400 6.78 4.35 19.79
CA ASN A 400 8.17 4.82 19.93
C ASN A 400 8.72 4.65 21.35
N LYS A 401 7.87 4.81 22.37
CA LYS A 401 8.24 4.50 23.77
C LYS A 401 8.47 3.01 24.00
N GLN A 402 7.88 2.13 23.19
CA GLN A 402 8.02 0.68 23.32
C GLN A 402 9.21 0.15 22.51
N TRP A 403 9.38 0.65 21.27
CA TRP A 403 10.28 0.09 20.28
C TRP A 403 11.43 1.02 19.88
N GLY A 404 11.18 2.34 19.89
CA GLY A 404 12.06 3.32 19.28
C GLY A 404 13.34 3.57 20.04
N SER A 405 14.41 3.85 19.30
CA SER A 405 15.66 4.41 19.80
C SER A 405 15.99 5.76 19.17
N VAL A 406 15.21 6.19 18.18
CA VAL A 406 15.32 7.50 17.52
C VAL A 406 14.24 8.45 18.00
N GLU A 407 14.51 9.74 17.97
CA GLU A 407 13.51 10.76 18.28
C GLU A 407 12.45 10.78 17.19
N LEU A 408 11.18 10.76 17.60
CA LEU A 408 10.07 10.85 16.67
C LEU A 408 9.89 12.32 16.24
N PRO A 409 9.86 12.61 14.93
CA PRO A 409 9.58 13.97 14.47
C PRO A 409 8.21 14.47 14.94
N ASP A 410 8.11 15.77 15.18
CA ASP A 410 6.86 16.43 15.55
C ASP A 410 5.76 16.17 14.52
N ASN A 411 4.50 16.20 14.99
CA ASN A 411 3.35 16.12 14.10
C ASN A 411 3.23 17.43 13.29
N PRO A 412 3.46 17.41 11.98
CA PRO A 412 3.38 18.62 11.16
C PRO A 412 1.94 19.18 11.05
N ASN A 413 0.94 18.42 11.49
CA ASN A 413 -0.47 18.82 11.48
C ASN A 413 -0.99 19.19 12.89
N ASN A 414 -0.10 19.34 13.87
CA ASN A 414 -0.51 19.66 15.24
C ASN A 414 -0.95 21.10 15.36
N SER A 415 -2.23 21.33 15.61
CA SER A 415 -2.80 22.65 15.91
C SER A 415 -2.61 23.08 17.38
N ASP A 416 -2.20 22.17 18.27
CA ASP A 416 -2.23 22.42 19.73
C ASP A 416 -0.98 23.12 20.29
N GLY A 417 0.03 23.39 19.49
CA GLY A 417 1.32 23.96 19.94
C GLY A 417 1.76 25.28 19.31
N ASN A 418 1.14 25.70 18.22
CA ASN A 418 1.48 26.95 17.56
C ASN A 418 0.24 27.86 17.45
N PRO A 419 0.09 28.90 18.30
CA PRO A 419 -1.01 29.86 18.20
C PRO A 419 -0.98 30.66 16.89
N ASP A 420 0.10 30.59 16.09
CA ASP A 420 0.26 31.27 14.80
C ASP A 420 0.05 30.32 13.59
N TYR A 421 -0.36 29.03 13.80
CA TYR A 421 -0.69 28.16 12.68
C TYR A 421 -2.00 28.61 12.04
N GLN A 422 -1.86 29.35 10.94
CA GLN A 422 -2.97 29.63 10.02
C GLN A 422 -2.98 28.51 8.97
N PRO A 423 -4.11 27.82 8.72
CA PRO A 423 -4.23 26.82 7.67
C PRO A 423 -3.96 27.30 6.24
N ASP A 424 -3.80 28.60 6.08
CA ASP A 424 -3.57 29.31 4.82
C ASP A 424 -2.14 29.85 4.69
N ASP A 425 -1.18 29.44 5.53
CA ASP A 425 0.22 29.76 5.26
C ASP A 425 0.60 29.09 3.94
N GLU A 426 0.78 29.90 2.92
CA GLU A 426 1.31 29.50 1.62
C GLU A 426 2.55 28.65 1.85
N LEU A 427 2.57 27.48 1.23
CA LEU A 427 3.78 26.64 1.23
C LEU A 427 4.92 27.52 0.70
N THR A 428 5.82 27.94 1.57
CA THR A 428 6.89 28.87 1.21
C THR A 428 8.16 28.16 0.79
N ALA A 429 8.29 26.87 1.10
CA ALA A 429 9.49 26.12 0.79
C ALA A 429 9.18 24.71 0.29
N MET A 430 9.94 24.27 -0.70
CA MET A 430 10.02 22.90 -1.19
C MET A 430 11.38 22.31 -0.81
N TYR A 431 11.39 21.17 -0.13
CA TYR A 431 12.61 20.49 0.24
C TYR A 431 12.88 19.31 -0.70
N VAL A 432 14.01 19.35 -1.38
CA VAL A 432 14.46 18.25 -2.25
C VAL A 432 15.65 17.56 -1.59
N TRP A 433 15.49 16.29 -1.28
CA TRP A 433 16.57 15.46 -0.78
C TRP A 433 17.27 14.76 -1.95
N ALA A 434 18.55 15.04 -2.12
CA ALA A 434 19.38 14.39 -3.11
C ALA A 434 20.77 14.08 -2.51
N ASN A 435 21.23 12.85 -2.67
CA ASN A 435 22.56 12.41 -2.20
C ASN A 435 22.84 12.68 -0.71
N GLY A 436 21.82 12.51 0.15
CA GLY A 436 21.95 12.74 1.58
C GLY A 436 22.04 14.22 1.99
N LYS A 437 21.80 15.14 1.08
CA LYS A 437 21.70 16.57 1.35
C LYS A 437 20.30 17.07 1.04
N MET A 438 19.78 17.91 1.93
CA MET A 438 18.54 18.65 1.73
C MET A 438 18.84 19.98 1.05
N VAL A 439 18.10 20.28 -0.02
CA VAL A 439 18.10 21.60 -0.66
C VAL A 439 16.72 22.18 -0.51
N GLU A 440 16.64 23.35 0.08
CA GLU A 440 15.42 24.13 0.22
C GLU A 440 15.26 25.05 -1.00
N TYR A 441 14.07 25.01 -1.59
CA TYR A 441 13.65 25.92 -2.66
C TYR A 441 12.48 26.76 -2.17
N ASN A 442 12.58 28.07 -2.31
CA ASN A 442 11.44 28.96 -2.10
C ASN A 442 10.39 28.68 -3.20
N ILE A 443 9.19 28.27 -2.80
CA ILE A 443 8.12 27.91 -3.76
C ILE A 443 7.72 29.08 -4.65
N ALA A 444 7.79 30.32 -4.12
CA ALA A 444 7.53 31.50 -4.91
C ALA A 444 8.54 31.74 -6.07
N GLU A 445 9.68 31.07 -6.04
CA GLU A 445 10.73 31.11 -7.08
C GLU A 445 10.74 29.89 -7.99
N VAL A 446 9.81 28.95 -7.76
CA VAL A 446 9.69 27.71 -8.56
C VAL A 446 8.59 27.88 -9.61
N ASP A 447 8.98 28.11 -10.85
CA ASP A 447 8.04 28.27 -11.96
C ASP A 447 7.32 26.98 -12.33
N SER A 448 8.00 25.82 -12.20
CA SER A 448 7.41 24.50 -12.45
C SER A 448 8.25 23.37 -11.86
N ILE A 449 7.60 22.26 -11.48
CA ILE A 449 8.25 21.01 -11.14
C ILE A 449 7.93 20.02 -12.25
N THR A 450 8.93 19.68 -13.07
CA THR A 450 8.77 18.72 -14.17
C THR A 450 9.54 17.45 -13.88
N PHE A 451 8.84 16.32 -13.78
CA PHE A 451 9.45 14.98 -13.72
C PHE A 451 9.64 14.47 -15.15
N ALA A 452 10.71 14.91 -15.82
CA ALA A 452 11.09 14.36 -17.12
C ALA A 452 11.98 13.12 -16.92
N LYS A 453 11.86 12.12 -17.80
CA LYS A 453 12.91 11.10 -17.94
C LYS A 453 14.20 11.82 -18.28
N LYS A 454 15.14 11.92 -17.32
CA LYS A 454 16.44 12.52 -17.54
C LYS A 454 17.16 11.76 -18.65
N ALA A 455 17.77 12.49 -19.58
CA ALA A 455 18.71 11.91 -20.54
C ALA A 455 19.80 11.18 -19.73
N LYS A 456 20.03 9.94 -20.06
CA LYS A 456 20.80 8.92 -19.34
C LYS A 456 22.12 9.47 -18.79
N GLY A 457 22.19 9.70 -17.48
CA GLY A 457 23.46 9.72 -16.76
C GLY A 457 24.10 8.32 -16.74
N ILE A 458 25.37 8.25 -16.33
CA ILE A 458 26.11 6.99 -16.23
C ILE A 458 25.79 6.34 -14.88
N VAL A 459 25.30 5.11 -14.90
CA VAL A 459 25.09 4.29 -13.70
C VAL A 459 26.06 3.11 -13.72
N VAL A 460 26.93 3.03 -12.73
CA VAL A 460 27.85 1.91 -12.52
C VAL A 460 27.33 1.07 -11.36
N LYS A 461 27.06 -0.21 -11.63
CA LYS A 461 26.73 -1.22 -10.62
C LYS A 461 27.90 -2.18 -10.49
N THR A 462 28.32 -2.47 -9.26
CA THR A 462 29.42 -3.43 -9.06
C THR A 462 29.14 -4.38 -7.90
N LYS A 463 29.51 -5.66 -8.09
CA LYS A 463 29.67 -6.61 -6.99
C LYS A 463 31.09 -6.50 -6.49
N ILE A 464 31.25 -6.36 -5.17
CA ILE A 464 32.56 -6.17 -4.54
C ILE A 464 33.19 -7.50 -4.12
N PRO A 465 34.52 -7.57 -3.91
CA PRO A 465 35.17 -8.75 -3.35
C PRO A 465 34.58 -9.12 -1.97
N SER A 466 34.40 -10.41 -1.69
CA SER A 466 33.88 -10.89 -0.40
C SER A 466 34.77 -10.55 0.80
N THR A 467 35.98 -10.16 0.54
CA THR A 467 36.95 -9.67 1.56
C THR A 467 36.69 -8.23 2.01
N TRP A 468 35.93 -7.45 1.23
CA TRP A 468 35.57 -6.09 1.57
C TRP A 468 34.33 -6.08 2.47
N LYS A 469 34.47 -5.55 3.68
CA LYS A 469 33.41 -5.68 4.73
C LYS A 469 32.80 -4.36 5.20
N ASN A 470 33.34 -3.23 4.72
CA ASN A 470 32.95 -1.91 5.21
C ASN A 470 32.03 -1.19 4.23
N THR A 471 31.61 0.03 4.61
CA THR A 471 30.96 0.97 3.69
C THR A 471 31.80 1.14 2.43
N ILE A 472 31.17 1.04 1.27
CA ILE A 472 31.85 1.18 -0.01
C ILE A 472 31.79 2.63 -0.45
N TYR A 473 32.96 3.22 -0.63
CA TYR A 473 33.13 4.56 -1.16
C TYR A 473 33.47 4.50 -2.66
N VAL A 474 33.16 5.56 -3.35
CA VAL A 474 33.59 5.80 -4.72
C VAL A 474 34.37 7.10 -4.78
N TRP A 475 35.46 7.09 -5.55
CA TRP A 475 36.19 8.30 -5.91
C TRP A 475 35.98 8.54 -7.39
N ILE A 476 35.51 9.74 -7.72
CA ILE A 476 35.27 10.17 -9.10
C ILE A 476 36.13 11.38 -9.45
N TRP A 477 36.49 11.51 -10.73
CA TRP A 477 37.23 12.67 -11.23
C TRP A 477 36.93 12.90 -12.70
N GLY A 478 37.19 14.12 -13.17
CA GLY A 478 36.99 14.57 -14.55
C GLY A 478 36.44 15.99 -14.61
N ASP A 479 36.14 16.44 -15.82
CA ASP A 479 35.65 17.78 -16.06
C ASP A 479 34.28 17.99 -15.37
N GLY A 480 34.16 19.07 -14.58
CA GLY A 480 32.92 19.42 -13.86
C GLY A 480 32.68 18.69 -12.53
N VAL A 481 33.61 17.83 -12.09
CA VAL A 481 33.52 17.17 -10.77
C VAL A 481 34.00 18.11 -9.68
N THR A 482 33.12 18.50 -8.78
CA THR A 482 33.40 19.41 -7.65
C THR A 482 33.62 18.67 -6.33
N GLU A 483 33.09 17.47 -6.17
CA GLU A 483 33.23 16.61 -5.00
C GLU A 483 33.64 15.22 -5.47
N ASN A 484 34.78 14.73 -5.00
CA ASN A 484 35.38 13.52 -5.55
C ASN A 484 34.97 12.24 -4.81
N GLU A 485 34.71 12.29 -3.49
CA GLU A 485 34.43 11.10 -2.70
C GLU A 485 32.95 11.00 -2.34
N HIS A 486 32.33 9.85 -2.63
CA HIS A 486 30.93 9.56 -2.38
C HIS A 486 30.77 8.17 -1.76
N ILE A 487 29.57 7.84 -1.26
CA ILE A 487 29.20 6.50 -0.81
C ILE A 487 28.42 5.79 -1.92
N ALA A 488 28.81 4.58 -2.28
CA ALA A 488 28.03 3.74 -3.19
C ALA A 488 26.80 3.17 -2.48
N MET A 489 25.63 3.30 -3.10
CA MET A 489 24.38 2.74 -2.55
C MET A 489 24.34 1.23 -2.71
N LYS A 490 24.03 0.49 -1.63
CA LYS A 490 23.81 -0.95 -1.71
C LYS A 490 22.38 -1.24 -2.17
N GLN A 491 22.22 -2.03 -3.23
CA GLN A 491 20.94 -2.49 -3.77
C GLN A 491 21.04 -4.01 -4.01
N GLY A 492 20.54 -4.81 -3.08
CA GLY A 492 20.76 -6.26 -3.09
C GLY A 492 22.24 -6.61 -3.03
N ASP A 493 22.72 -7.42 -3.99
CA ASP A 493 24.14 -7.79 -4.13
C ASP A 493 25.00 -6.72 -4.80
N TRP A 494 24.42 -5.63 -5.27
CA TRP A 494 25.08 -4.59 -6.02
C TRP A 494 25.39 -3.36 -5.18
N TYR A 495 26.53 -2.74 -5.44
CA TYR A 495 26.84 -1.37 -5.03
C TYR A 495 26.69 -0.47 -6.25
N VAL A 496 25.87 0.56 -6.14
CA VAL A 496 25.42 1.39 -7.25
C VAL A 496 25.89 2.82 -7.05
N PHE A 497 26.45 3.39 -8.09
CA PHE A 497 26.77 4.81 -8.17
C PHE A 497 26.22 5.40 -9.47
N ALA A 498 25.48 6.51 -9.36
CA ALA A 498 24.92 7.25 -10.49
C ALA A 498 25.62 8.59 -10.64
N TYR A 499 26.04 8.90 -11.87
CA TYR A 499 26.71 10.14 -12.21
C TYR A 499 25.98 10.85 -13.36
N ASP A 500 25.81 12.17 -13.21
CA ASP A 500 25.05 13.00 -14.15
C ASP A 500 25.93 13.65 -15.22
N GLY A 501 26.85 12.90 -15.78
CA GLY A 501 27.74 13.34 -16.84
C GLY A 501 27.75 12.36 -18.00
N THR A 502 28.47 12.74 -19.04
CA THR A 502 28.66 11.93 -20.28
C THR A 502 29.89 11.06 -20.25
N GLU A 503 30.84 11.32 -19.35
CA GLU A 503 32.04 10.54 -19.11
C GLU A 503 32.28 10.45 -17.60
N LEU A 504 32.56 9.26 -17.08
CA LEU A 504 32.84 8.99 -15.70
C LEU A 504 34.15 8.24 -15.53
N ASN A 505 35.04 8.80 -14.70
CA ASN A 505 36.20 8.07 -14.19
C ASN A 505 35.89 7.76 -12.71
N ILE A 506 36.04 6.49 -12.30
CA ILE A 506 35.59 6.02 -10.99
C ILE A 506 36.51 4.92 -10.44
N ILE A 507 36.73 4.97 -9.13
CA ILE A 507 37.35 3.92 -8.31
C ILE A 507 36.39 3.57 -7.17
N PHE A 508 36.19 2.27 -6.90
CA PHE A 508 35.50 1.80 -5.72
C PHE A 508 36.51 1.51 -4.60
N LYS A 509 36.17 1.85 -3.36
CA LYS A 509 37.04 1.71 -2.19
C LYS A 509 36.26 1.15 -1.00
N GLN A 510 36.91 0.31 -0.16
CA GLN A 510 36.26 -0.18 1.07
C GLN A 510 36.50 0.69 2.32
N ASN A 511 37.20 1.82 2.18
CA ASN A 511 37.47 2.77 3.27
C ASN A 511 37.43 4.19 2.73
N GLN A 512 37.10 5.14 3.60
CA GLN A 512 37.23 6.56 3.30
C GLN A 512 38.72 6.93 3.15
N GLY A 513 39.03 7.86 2.27
CA GLY A 513 40.41 8.26 1.96
C GLY A 513 41.21 7.16 1.24
N TRP A 514 42.55 7.29 1.22
CA TRP A 514 43.47 6.39 0.52
C TRP A 514 44.19 5.49 1.52
N THR A 515 43.88 4.19 1.52
CA THR A 515 44.36 3.22 2.52
C THR A 515 45.17 2.06 1.92
N GLY A 516 45.66 2.19 0.68
CA GLY A 516 46.49 1.21 -0.02
C GLY A 516 45.77 0.42 -1.10
N ASN A 517 46.51 -0.30 -1.91
CA ASN A 517 46.00 -0.99 -3.12
C ASN A 517 44.97 -2.08 -2.81
N ALA A 518 45.16 -2.81 -1.75
CA ALA A 518 44.23 -3.86 -1.32
C ALA A 518 42.81 -3.35 -0.97
N ASN A 519 42.64 -2.05 -0.79
CA ASN A 519 41.39 -1.42 -0.38
C ASN A 519 40.68 -0.65 -1.48
N GLN A 520 41.10 -0.80 -2.74
CA GLN A 520 40.53 -0.07 -3.86
C GLN A 520 40.50 -0.90 -5.15
N SER A 521 39.65 -0.50 -6.09
CA SER A 521 39.66 -1.03 -7.46
C SER A 521 40.75 -0.33 -8.29
N GLU A 522 41.05 -0.88 -9.47
CA GLU A 522 41.67 -0.13 -10.56
C GLU A 522 40.71 0.98 -11.06
N ASP A 523 41.23 1.83 -11.93
CA ASP A 523 40.48 2.93 -12.51
C ASP A 523 39.53 2.40 -13.59
N LEU A 524 38.25 2.78 -13.51
CA LEU A 524 37.27 2.53 -14.56
C LEU A 524 36.93 3.87 -15.24
N LYS A 525 37.18 3.94 -16.56
CA LYS A 525 36.68 5.04 -17.39
C LYS A 525 35.54 4.53 -18.27
N THR A 526 34.37 5.20 -18.21
CA THR A 526 33.19 4.81 -18.97
C THR A 526 32.38 6.02 -19.45
N THR A 527 31.75 5.87 -20.61
CA THR A 527 30.78 6.83 -21.16
C THR A 527 29.35 6.28 -21.18
N ARG A 528 29.14 5.09 -20.61
CA ARG A 528 27.84 4.43 -20.58
C ARG A 528 27.65 3.65 -19.28
N SER A 529 26.40 3.46 -18.89
CA SER A 529 26.02 2.61 -17.75
C SER A 529 26.46 1.16 -17.97
N GLY A 530 26.83 0.47 -16.89
CA GLY A 530 27.28 -0.91 -16.95
C GLY A 530 27.32 -1.59 -15.59
N CYS A 531 27.36 -2.93 -15.63
CA CYS A 531 27.47 -3.79 -14.47
C CYS A 531 28.80 -4.53 -14.48
N TYR A 532 29.44 -4.61 -13.31
CA TYR A 532 30.79 -5.15 -13.14
C TYR A 532 30.88 -6.04 -11.92
N VAL A 533 31.82 -6.98 -11.96
CA VAL A 533 32.25 -7.73 -10.77
C VAL A 533 33.68 -7.34 -10.50
N LEU A 534 33.97 -6.94 -9.27
CA LEU A 534 35.33 -6.69 -8.80
C LEU A 534 35.93 -7.99 -8.25
N THR A 535 37.07 -8.38 -8.84
CA THR A 535 37.88 -9.52 -8.37
C THR A 535 39.21 -9.05 -7.86
N GLN A 536 39.63 -9.54 -6.69
CA GLN A 536 40.90 -9.16 -6.06
C GLN A 536 41.80 -10.37 -5.84
N LYS A 537 43.10 -10.21 -6.10
CA LYS A 537 44.15 -11.20 -5.82
C LYS A 537 45.15 -10.62 -4.82
N GLY A 538 45.13 -11.14 -3.59
CA GLY A 538 46.05 -10.69 -2.55
C GLY A 538 45.91 -9.18 -2.26
N GLU A 539 47.06 -8.48 -2.23
CA GLU A 539 47.10 -7.04 -1.92
C GLU A 539 47.07 -6.13 -3.19
N GLU A 540 46.76 -6.71 -4.35
CA GLU A 540 46.60 -5.92 -5.57
C GLU A 540 45.28 -5.14 -5.60
N LYS A 541 45.20 -4.11 -6.46
CA LYS A 541 43.91 -3.43 -6.75
C LYS A 541 42.90 -4.42 -7.32
N ALA A 542 41.65 -4.29 -6.95
CA ALA A 542 40.54 -5.11 -7.45
C ALA A 542 40.27 -4.75 -8.94
N LYS A 543 40.12 -5.75 -9.80
CA LYS A 543 39.92 -5.57 -11.26
C LYS A 543 38.45 -5.65 -11.62
N PHE A 544 38.03 -4.77 -12.52
CA PHE A 544 36.70 -4.78 -13.10
C PHE A 544 36.54 -5.86 -14.17
N THR A 545 35.50 -6.66 -14.07
CA THR A 545 35.02 -7.54 -15.14
C THR A 545 33.59 -7.15 -15.46
N ALA A 546 33.34 -6.73 -16.72
CA ALA A 546 31.99 -6.39 -17.15
C ALA A 546 31.11 -7.65 -17.20
N VAL A 547 29.86 -7.53 -16.72
CA VAL A 547 28.87 -8.61 -16.67
C VAL A 547 27.49 -8.10 -17.10
N ASN A 548 26.55 -9.02 -17.37
CA ASN A 548 25.16 -8.64 -17.55
C ASN A 548 24.58 -8.08 -16.25
N CYS A 549 23.64 -7.15 -16.38
CA CYS A 549 23.00 -6.49 -15.23
C CYS A 549 21.79 -7.27 -14.65
N ASP A 550 21.53 -8.46 -15.18
CA ASP A 550 20.39 -9.30 -14.80
C ASP A 550 20.52 -9.88 -13.39
#